data_68d29d57bc9c9d05aaeab5f8cd11cb8f
#
_entry.id   68d29d57bc9c9d05aaeab5f8cd11cb8f
#
_cell.length_a   1.000
_cell.length_b   1.000
_cell.length_c   1.000
_cell.angle_alpha   90.00
_cell.angle_beta   90.00
_cell.angle_gamma   90.00
#
_symmetry.space_group_name_H-M   'P 1'
#
loop_
_entity.id
_entity.type
_entity.pdbx_description
1 polymer ?
#
loop_
_entity_poly.entity_id
_entity_poly.type
_entity_poly.pdbx_seq_one_letter_code
_entity_poly.pdbx_strand_id
1 'polypeptide(L)'
;MKNKAQLDGMPVWFDGKSINEALFCEEFLQTHKIIFTNGAFFTPEGRVTDELPLRGEIFEELKCCAVSNIPRKISNIVELMKLAALVEDFPPEPDRIHLSNGTLFLDGTFVEGKPKIVRNRFPVSYKPNAPKPVLWLQFLDGLLYPE
;
A
#
# COMPACT_ATOMS: atom_id res chain seq x y z
N MET A 1 19.21 13.27 33.67
CA MET A 1 18.86 12.53 32.44
C MET A 1 19.25 11.08 32.65
N LYS A 2 18.30 10.18 32.87
CA LYS A 2 18.58 8.75 32.98
C LYS A 2 18.71 8.18 31.61
N ASN A 3 19.91 7.80 31.18
CA ASN A 3 20.13 6.95 30.02
C ASN A 3 19.34 5.66 30.26
N LYS A 4 18.20 5.51 29.54
CA LYS A 4 17.56 4.22 29.38
C LYS A 4 18.55 3.35 28.61
N ALA A 5 19.16 2.39 29.26
CA ALA A 5 19.83 1.30 28.59
C ALA A 5 18.78 0.69 27.64
N GLN A 6 19.02 0.80 26.35
CA GLN A 6 18.24 0.13 25.32
C GLN A 6 18.38 -1.36 25.64
N LEU A 7 17.27 -2.00 25.98
CA LEU A 7 17.25 -3.44 26.23
C LEU A 7 17.63 -4.10 24.91
N ASP A 8 18.80 -4.70 24.86
CA ASP A 8 19.37 -5.33 23.66
C ASP A 8 18.31 -6.23 23.00
N GLY A 9 17.96 -5.89 21.75
CA GLY A 9 17.02 -6.65 20.93
C GLY A 9 15.54 -6.28 21.05
N MET A 10 15.16 -5.25 21.82
CA MET A 10 13.78 -4.77 21.87
C MET A 10 13.54 -3.60 20.90
N PRO A 11 12.31 -3.52 20.29
CA PRO A 11 11.94 -2.40 19.45
C PRO A 11 12.02 -1.06 20.20
N VAL A 12 12.36 0.02 19.50
CA VAL A 12 12.50 1.37 20.09
C VAL A 12 11.17 1.90 20.65
N TRP A 13 10.05 1.43 20.15
CA TRP A 13 8.71 1.81 20.58
C TRP A 13 8.21 1.04 21.83
N PHE A 14 8.98 0.09 22.34
CA PHE A 14 8.64 -0.68 23.54
C PHE A 14 9.64 -0.42 24.66
N ASP A 15 9.16 -0.04 25.85
CA ASP A 15 10.00 0.29 27.01
C ASP A 15 10.10 -0.85 28.04
N GLY A 16 9.65 -2.04 27.69
CA GLY A 16 9.58 -3.20 28.58
C GLY A 16 8.27 -3.32 29.34
N LYS A 17 7.39 -2.32 29.29
CA LYS A 17 6.08 -2.31 29.97
C LYS A 17 4.95 -1.82 29.05
N SER A 18 5.22 -0.78 28.29
CA SER A 18 4.23 -0.09 27.47
C SER A 18 4.74 0.13 26.06
N ILE A 19 3.79 0.29 25.15
CA ILE A 19 4.03 0.60 23.74
C ILE A 19 3.85 2.11 23.55
N ASN A 20 4.84 2.74 22.91
CA ASN A 20 4.69 4.08 22.38
C ASN A 20 4.10 3.97 20.96
N GLU A 21 2.80 4.23 20.84
CA GLU A 21 2.06 4.07 19.58
C GLU A 21 2.55 5.01 18.47
N ALA A 22 3.02 6.22 18.83
CA ALA A 22 3.57 7.16 17.86
C ALA A 22 4.90 6.67 17.27
N LEU A 23 5.83 6.21 18.12
CA LEU A 23 7.09 5.63 17.65
C LEU A 23 6.89 4.35 16.86
N PHE A 24 5.93 3.51 17.26
CA PHE A 24 5.54 2.34 16.46
C PHE A 24 5.09 2.74 15.06
N CYS A 25 4.20 3.74 14.98
CA CYS A 25 3.69 4.25 13.72
C CYS A 25 4.83 4.78 12.81
N GLU A 26 5.77 5.55 13.37
CA GLU A 26 6.92 6.05 12.61
C GLU A 26 7.78 4.92 12.04
N GLU A 27 8.13 3.93 12.86
CA GLU A 27 8.94 2.79 12.44
C GLU A 27 8.21 1.93 11.40
N PHE A 28 6.91 1.68 11.63
CA PHE A 28 6.07 0.92 10.70
C PHE A 28 6.00 1.60 9.32
N LEU A 29 5.81 2.92 9.26
CA LEU A 29 5.77 3.68 8.01
C LEU A 29 7.13 3.78 7.31
N GLN A 30 8.25 3.64 8.03
CA GLN A 30 9.58 3.55 7.41
C GLN A 30 9.81 2.23 6.69
N THR A 31 9.25 1.14 7.22
CA THR A 31 9.41 -0.21 6.65
C THR A 31 8.34 -0.53 5.61
N HIS A 32 7.14 0.01 5.77
CA HIS A 32 6.00 -0.21 4.89
C HIS A 32 5.73 1.04 4.06
N LYS A 33 5.74 0.90 2.74
CA LYS A 33 5.38 2.00 1.84
C LYS A 33 3.87 2.18 1.83
N ILE A 34 3.38 3.09 2.67
CA ILE A 34 1.95 3.38 2.83
C ILE A 34 1.76 4.89 2.83
N ILE A 35 0.76 5.37 2.11
CA ILE A 35 0.28 6.75 2.19
C ILE A 35 -1.23 6.76 2.44
N PHE A 36 -1.72 7.86 2.97
CA PHE A 36 -3.15 8.10 3.17
C PHE A 36 -3.57 9.36 2.42
N THR A 37 -4.56 9.25 1.57
CA THR A 37 -5.13 10.37 0.82
C THR A 37 -6.56 10.06 0.40
N ASN A 38 -7.41 11.09 0.28
CA ASN A 38 -8.81 10.92 -0.14
C ASN A 38 -9.58 9.86 0.66
N GLY A 39 -9.32 9.78 1.97
CA GLY A 39 -10.01 8.85 2.87
C GLY A 39 -9.61 7.37 2.73
N ALA A 40 -8.51 7.06 2.06
CA ALA A 40 -8.05 5.69 1.88
C ALA A 40 -6.53 5.55 2.02
N PHE A 41 -6.08 4.39 2.47
CA PHE A 41 -4.68 4.00 2.39
C PHE A 41 -4.34 3.49 0.99
N PHE A 42 -3.11 3.75 0.57
CA PHE A 42 -2.53 3.25 -0.68
C PHE A 42 -1.15 2.66 -0.42
N THR A 43 -0.88 1.55 -1.08
CA THR A 43 0.41 0.86 -1.11
C THR A 43 0.90 0.73 -2.55
N PRO A 44 2.11 0.22 -2.82
CA PRO A 44 2.54 -0.09 -4.18
C PRO A 44 1.62 -1.07 -4.91
N GLU A 45 0.86 -1.88 -4.19
CA GLU A 45 -0.13 -2.81 -4.77
C GLU A 45 -1.42 -2.11 -5.21
N GLY A 46 -1.70 -0.92 -4.70
CA GLY A 46 -2.87 -0.11 -5.01
C GLY A 46 -3.62 0.37 -3.76
N ARG A 47 -4.88 0.72 -3.96
CA ARG A 47 -5.75 1.17 -2.88
C ARG A 47 -6.08 0.01 -1.93
N VAL A 48 -5.93 0.27 -0.64
CA VAL A 48 -6.37 -0.66 0.41
C VAL A 48 -7.90 -0.57 0.53
N THR A 49 -8.59 -1.60 0.08
CA THR A 49 -10.06 -1.70 0.12
C THR A 49 -10.57 -2.34 1.40
N ASP A 50 -9.72 -3.14 2.07
CA ASP A 50 -9.98 -3.77 3.36
C ASP A 50 -8.79 -3.49 4.30
N GLU A 51 -9.07 -2.85 5.43
CA GLU A 51 -8.03 -2.56 6.45
C GLU A 51 -7.64 -3.80 7.27
N LEU A 52 -8.36 -4.91 7.17
CA LEU A 52 -8.10 -6.08 8.01
C LEU A 52 -6.69 -6.68 7.81
N PRO A 53 -6.17 -6.82 6.59
CA PRO A 53 -4.79 -7.25 6.39
C PRO A 53 -3.77 -6.31 7.03
N LEU A 54 -3.94 -4.99 6.89
CA LEU A 54 -3.07 -3.99 7.52
C LEU A 54 -3.11 -4.09 9.04
N ARG A 55 -4.29 -4.25 9.62
CA ARG A 55 -4.46 -4.48 11.06
C ARG A 55 -3.80 -5.78 11.52
N GLY A 56 -3.82 -6.81 10.68
CA GLY A 56 -3.13 -8.07 10.89
C GLY A 56 -1.61 -7.92 10.94
N GLU A 57 -1.02 -7.16 10.03
CA GLU A 57 0.41 -6.86 10.02
C GLU A 57 0.82 -6.10 11.29
N ILE A 58 0.07 -5.07 11.68
CA ILE A 58 0.29 -4.35 12.95
C ILE A 58 0.20 -5.30 14.15
N PHE A 59 -0.78 -6.19 14.17
CA PHE A 59 -0.92 -7.19 15.22
C PHE A 59 0.29 -8.12 15.31
N GLU A 60 0.78 -8.62 14.18
CA GLU A 60 1.95 -9.49 14.14
C GLU A 60 3.20 -8.83 14.72
N GLU A 61 3.40 -7.54 14.46
CA GLU A 61 4.51 -6.79 15.03
C GLU A 61 4.32 -6.48 16.52
N LEU A 62 3.09 -6.19 16.96
CA LEU A 62 2.80 -5.86 18.35
C LEU A 62 2.83 -7.06 19.29
N LYS A 63 2.46 -8.24 18.81
CA LYS A 63 2.21 -9.42 19.68
C LYS A 63 3.43 -9.86 20.48
N CYS A 64 4.65 -9.52 20.04
CA CYS A 64 5.88 -9.85 20.79
C CYS A 64 6.02 -9.03 22.07
N CYS A 65 5.38 -7.88 22.18
CA CYS A 65 5.56 -6.90 23.25
C CYS A 65 4.24 -6.49 23.92
N ALA A 66 3.10 -6.64 23.22
CA ALA A 66 1.83 -6.23 23.76
C ALA A 66 1.24 -7.28 24.69
N VAL A 67 0.86 -6.87 25.89
CA VAL A 67 0.30 -7.76 26.91
C VAL A 67 -1.19 -7.54 27.16
N SER A 68 -1.75 -6.40 26.72
CA SER A 68 -3.18 -6.06 26.97
C SER A 68 -3.71 -5.04 25.97
N ASN A 69 -5.03 -4.99 25.80
CA ASN A 69 -5.76 -4.02 24.99
C ASN A 69 -5.26 -3.89 23.54
N ILE A 70 -4.80 -4.98 22.94
CA ILE A 70 -4.25 -5.02 21.58
C ILE A 70 -5.20 -4.43 20.55
N PRO A 71 -6.53 -4.77 20.53
CA PRO A 71 -7.44 -4.20 19.54
C PRO A 71 -7.52 -2.68 19.61
N ARG A 72 -7.50 -2.10 20.82
CA ARG A 72 -7.51 -0.64 21.01
C ARG A 72 -6.21 -0.01 20.54
N LYS A 73 -5.07 -0.63 20.85
CA LYS A 73 -3.76 -0.18 20.38
C LYS A 73 -3.67 -0.16 18.84
N ILE A 74 -4.14 -1.23 18.20
CA ILE A 74 -4.20 -1.30 16.74
C ILE A 74 -5.08 -0.16 16.18
N SER A 75 -6.24 0.07 16.77
CA SER A 75 -7.13 1.15 16.33
C SER A 75 -6.48 2.53 16.47
N ASN A 76 -5.82 2.80 17.59
CA ASN A 76 -5.07 4.04 17.81
C ASN A 76 -3.93 4.21 16.80
N ILE A 77 -3.18 3.14 16.52
CA ILE A 77 -2.07 3.15 15.54
C ILE A 77 -2.62 3.45 14.14
N VAL A 78 -3.71 2.82 13.73
CA VAL A 78 -4.33 3.09 12.43
C VAL A 78 -4.79 4.55 12.31
N GLU A 79 -5.38 5.12 13.36
CA GLU A 79 -5.75 6.54 13.33
C GLU A 79 -4.52 7.47 13.29
N LEU A 80 -3.44 7.14 13.99
CA LEU A 80 -2.17 7.87 13.89
C LEU A 80 -1.56 7.75 12.50
N MET A 81 -1.63 6.58 11.88
CA MET A 81 -1.14 6.36 10.51
C MET A 81 -1.88 7.23 9.48
N LYS A 82 -3.19 7.43 9.63
CA LYS A 82 -3.96 8.33 8.75
C LYS A 82 -3.42 9.76 8.78
N LEU A 83 -2.92 10.21 9.92
CA LEU A 83 -2.33 11.54 10.06
C LEU A 83 -0.87 11.57 9.59
N ALA A 84 -0.08 10.59 10.00
CA ALA A 84 1.36 10.54 9.73
C ALA A 84 1.67 10.23 8.25
N ALA A 85 0.83 9.43 7.60
CA ALA A 85 0.97 9.06 6.19
C ALA A 85 0.16 9.97 5.24
N LEU A 86 -0.47 11.04 5.77
CA LEU A 86 -1.29 11.95 4.97
C LEU A 86 -0.45 12.68 3.92
N VAL A 87 -0.87 12.59 2.68
CA VAL A 87 -0.27 13.30 1.54
C VAL A 87 -1.35 13.97 0.71
N GLU A 88 -0.93 14.95 -0.10
CA GLU A 88 -1.78 15.53 -1.12
C GLU A 88 -2.22 14.48 -2.14
N ASP A 89 -3.28 14.79 -2.89
CA ASP A 89 -3.78 13.90 -3.90
C ASP A 89 -2.73 13.61 -4.99
N PHE A 90 -2.89 12.46 -5.65
CA PHE A 90 -2.01 12.06 -6.73
C PHE A 90 -2.09 13.03 -7.92
N PRO A 91 -0.95 13.45 -8.47
CA PRO A 91 -0.94 14.20 -9.71
C PRO A 91 -1.48 13.34 -10.86
N PRO A 92 -2.15 13.91 -11.85
CA PRO A 92 -2.58 13.17 -13.03
C PRO A 92 -1.38 12.67 -13.84
N GLU A 93 -1.46 11.44 -14.33
CA GLU A 93 -0.44 10.81 -15.18
C GLU A 93 -1.10 10.35 -16.51
N PRO A 94 -1.39 11.26 -17.44
CA PRO A 94 -2.16 10.94 -18.64
C PRO A 94 -1.39 10.12 -19.68
N ASP A 95 -0.07 9.99 -19.52
CA ASP A 95 0.85 9.35 -20.46
C ASP A 95 1.15 7.88 -20.15
N ARG A 96 0.53 7.31 -19.10
CA ARG A 96 0.87 5.97 -18.64
C ARG A 96 -0.29 5.24 -17.97
N ILE A 97 -0.16 3.92 -17.94
CA ILE A 97 -1.09 3.01 -17.25
C ILE A 97 -0.27 2.13 -16.31
N HIS A 98 -0.67 2.11 -15.04
CA HIS A 98 -0.06 1.23 -14.05
C HIS A 98 -0.78 -0.12 -14.01
N LEU A 99 -0.01 -1.18 -14.22
CA LEU A 99 -0.45 -2.57 -14.26
C LEU A 99 0.12 -3.37 -13.08
N SER A 100 -0.35 -4.58 -12.88
CA SER A 100 0.06 -5.41 -11.74
C SER A 100 1.56 -5.74 -11.75
N ASN A 101 2.21 -5.78 -12.91
CA ASN A 101 3.63 -6.10 -13.07
C ASN A 101 4.50 -4.92 -13.50
N GLY A 102 3.94 -3.72 -13.71
CA GLY A 102 4.74 -2.57 -14.11
C GLY A 102 3.94 -1.40 -14.63
N THR A 103 4.57 -0.54 -15.40
CA THR A 103 3.97 0.66 -16.00
C THR A 103 4.14 0.62 -17.51
N LEU A 104 3.03 0.74 -18.22
CA LEU A 104 2.97 0.86 -19.67
C LEU A 104 2.78 2.32 -20.05
N PHE A 105 3.68 2.86 -20.84
CA PHE A 105 3.61 4.22 -21.38
C PHE A 105 2.87 4.24 -22.72
N LEU A 106 2.31 5.40 -23.09
CA LEU A 106 1.56 5.56 -24.34
C LEU A 106 2.44 5.36 -25.60
N ASP A 107 3.75 5.53 -25.48
CA ASP A 107 4.70 5.25 -26.56
C ASP A 107 4.98 3.74 -26.75
N GLY A 108 4.36 2.89 -25.94
CA GLY A 108 4.53 1.44 -25.96
C GLY A 108 5.66 0.91 -25.08
N THR A 109 6.44 1.79 -24.42
CA THR A 109 7.49 1.39 -23.48
C THR A 109 6.87 0.77 -22.23
N PHE A 110 7.42 -0.35 -21.76
CA PHE A 110 7.03 -1.00 -20.52
C PHE A 110 8.20 -1.02 -19.53
N VAL A 111 7.94 -0.59 -18.30
CA VAL A 111 8.88 -0.64 -17.19
C VAL A 111 8.33 -1.60 -16.13
N GLU A 112 9.05 -2.69 -15.89
CA GLU A 112 8.68 -3.70 -14.91
C GLU A 112 8.85 -3.18 -13.48
N GLY A 113 8.02 -3.69 -12.56
CA GLY A 113 8.08 -3.38 -11.14
C GLY A 113 7.09 -2.31 -10.67
N LYS A 114 7.01 -2.18 -9.35
CA LYS A 114 6.09 -1.27 -8.66
C LYS A 114 6.86 -0.35 -7.71
N PRO A 115 7.71 0.56 -8.23
CA PRO A 115 8.61 1.37 -7.41
C PRO A 115 7.91 2.44 -6.59
N LYS A 116 6.71 2.87 -7.02
CA LYS A 116 5.96 3.94 -6.36
C LYS A 116 4.50 3.56 -6.12
N ILE A 117 3.89 4.28 -5.18
CA ILE A 117 2.46 4.23 -4.93
C ILE A 117 1.76 5.09 -5.98
N VAL A 118 0.68 4.57 -6.55
CA VAL A 118 -0.11 5.22 -7.60
C VAL A 118 -1.59 5.16 -7.27
N ARG A 119 -2.38 6.11 -7.81
CA ARG A 119 -3.83 6.18 -7.58
C ARG A 119 -4.55 4.92 -8.07
N ASN A 120 -4.26 4.51 -9.28
CA ASN A 120 -4.91 3.40 -9.95
C ASN A 120 -3.86 2.41 -10.46
N ARG A 121 -4.01 1.17 -10.06
CA ARG A 121 -3.25 0.06 -10.59
C ARG A 121 -4.22 -1.02 -11.03
N PHE A 122 -4.18 -1.33 -12.32
CA PHE A 122 -5.06 -2.37 -12.87
C PHE A 122 -4.54 -3.76 -12.48
N PRO A 123 -5.43 -4.67 -12.08
CA PRO A 123 -5.06 -6.03 -11.64
C PRO A 123 -4.75 -6.98 -12.80
N VAL A 124 -4.21 -6.45 -13.89
CA VAL A 124 -3.80 -7.19 -15.07
C VAL A 124 -2.31 -7.00 -15.32
N SER A 125 -1.66 -8.05 -15.80
CA SER A 125 -0.23 -8.04 -16.15
C SER A 125 -0.05 -7.74 -17.62
N TYR A 126 0.92 -6.89 -17.96
CA TYR A 126 1.35 -6.71 -19.33
C TYR A 126 2.09 -7.96 -19.83
N LYS A 127 1.68 -8.45 -20.97
CA LYS A 127 2.31 -9.58 -21.67
C LYS A 127 2.55 -9.16 -23.12
N PRO A 128 3.81 -8.82 -23.48
CA PRO A 128 4.13 -8.31 -24.83
C PRO A 128 3.80 -9.32 -25.94
N ASN A 129 3.85 -10.62 -25.63
CA ASN A 129 3.55 -11.71 -26.55
C ASN A 129 2.15 -12.32 -26.34
N ALA A 130 1.23 -11.57 -25.74
CA ALA A 130 -0.13 -12.05 -25.56
C ALA A 130 -0.77 -12.32 -26.94
N PRO A 131 -1.56 -13.42 -27.11
CA PRO A 131 -2.29 -13.67 -28.33
C PRO A 131 -3.31 -12.56 -28.58
N LYS A 132 -3.64 -12.33 -29.86
CA LYS A 132 -4.66 -11.35 -30.22
C LYS A 132 -5.98 -11.72 -29.54
N PRO A 133 -6.71 -10.74 -28.95
CA PRO A 133 -8.00 -10.97 -28.32
C PRO A 133 -9.11 -11.11 -29.38
N VAL A 134 -9.13 -12.25 -30.07
CA VAL A 134 -10.00 -12.48 -31.25
C VAL A 134 -11.48 -12.23 -30.93
N LEU A 135 -11.97 -12.74 -29.81
CA LEU A 135 -13.36 -12.56 -29.40
C LEU A 135 -13.72 -11.09 -29.14
N TRP A 136 -12.79 -10.35 -28.55
CA TRP A 136 -12.97 -8.91 -28.31
C TRP A 136 -13.01 -8.11 -29.62
N LEU A 137 -12.12 -8.45 -30.55
CA LEU A 137 -12.08 -7.80 -31.87
C LEU A 137 -13.35 -8.11 -32.67
N GLN A 138 -13.86 -9.34 -32.63
CA GLN A 138 -15.12 -9.71 -33.23
C GLN A 138 -16.33 -8.97 -32.64
N PHE A 139 -16.32 -8.81 -31.30
CA PHE A 139 -17.36 -8.03 -30.61
C PHE A 139 -17.35 -6.56 -31.04
N LEU A 140 -16.17 -5.95 -31.11
CA LEU A 140 -16.02 -4.56 -31.57
C LEU A 140 -16.47 -4.40 -33.03
N ASP A 141 -16.11 -5.34 -33.89
CA ASP A 141 -16.51 -5.36 -35.31
C ASP A 141 -18.03 -5.38 -35.44
N GLY A 142 -18.70 -6.24 -34.67
CA GLY A 142 -20.17 -6.30 -34.64
C GLY A 142 -20.85 -5.05 -34.09
N LEU A 143 -20.17 -4.28 -33.22
CA LEU A 143 -20.70 -3.01 -32.72
C LEU A 143 -20.51 -1.84 -33.69
N LEU A 144 -19.37 -1.81 -34.36
CA LEU A 144 -18.99 -0.68 -35.20
C LEU A 144 -19.51 -0.81 -36.64
N TYR A 145 -19.74 -2.03 -37.08
CA TYR A 145 -20.25 -2.37 -38.43
C TYR A 145 -21.41 -3.36 -38.33
N PRO A 146 -22.57 -2.94 -37.77
CA PRO A 146 -23.75 -3.78 -37.82
C PRO A 146 -24.16 -3.95 -39.29
N GLU A 147 -24.34 -5.20 -39.74
CA GLU A 147 -24.88 -5.51 -41.06
C GLU A 147 -26.34 -5.03 -41.19
#